data_dd29a1d7d7419ff23b0364ff466fa5ee
#
_entry.id   dd29a1d7d7419ff23b0364ff466fa5ee
#
_cell.length_a   1.000
_cell.length_b   1.000
_cell.length_c   1.000
_cell.angle_alpha   90.00
_cell.angle_beta   90.00
_cell.angle_gamma   90.00
#
_symmetry.space_group_name_H-M   'P 1'
#
loop_
_entity.id
_entity.type
_entity.pdbx_description
1 polymer ?
#
loop_
_entity_poly.entity_id
_entity_poly.type
_entity_poly.pdbx_seq_one_letter_code
_entity_poly.pdbx_strand_id
1 'polypeptide(L)'
;MAKQNTAPTMKDVAKEAGVSLGTVSKVINGIPVGDEYRKKVEQAIKTLDYHINAYAKGLKNNRTYTVAVILPNLLNPFFSMVAHYINRALVNRGYRMLLCDTEYDYTKEQEMVQMVAQNKVDGIIALTYNPDLKIPPDVRSVSIDRYLSGSTTCVASDNYNGGRLAAQKLVENGCKNLAFLRIGSPLTSETNKRRDGFVAECEAMQLPCTQKILMDDAPLSEFEHFLEENLKDGRLAFDGIFCVT
;
A
#
# COMPACT_ATOMS: atom_id res chain seq x y z
N MET A 1 41.69 -16.40 -22.51
CA MET A 1 41.04 -16.56 -21.22
C MET A 1 40.35 -15.23 -20.88
N ALA A 2 39.04 -15.15 -21.04
CA ALA A 2 38.29 -13.95 -20.74
C ALA A 2 38.27 -13.75 -19.21
N LYS A 3 38.76 -12.59 -18.71
CA LYS A 3 38.59 -12.19 -17.32
C LYS A 3 37.09 -12.12 -17.07
N GLN A 4 36.57 -12.96 -16.19
CA GLN A 4 35.24 -12.79 -15.63
C GLN A 4 35.18 -11.39 -15.00
N ASN A 5 34.36 -10.53 -15.57
CA ASN A 5 34.14 -9.15 -15.12
C ASN A 5 33.27 -9.22 -13.85
N THR A 6 33.85 -9.66 -12.73
CA THR A 6 33.17 -9.64 -11.43
C THR A 6 33.19 -8.22 -10.90
N ALA A 7 32.02 -7.71 -10.52
CA ALA A 7 31.89 -6.40 -9.92
C ALA A 7 32.86 -6.23 -8.73
N PRO A 8 33.48 -5.04 -8.56
CA PRO A 8 34.42 -4.78 -7.47
C PRO A 8 33.77 -5.06 -6.11
N THR A 9 34.57 -5.58 -5.19
CA THR A 9 34.15 -5.87 -3.81
C THR A 9 34.78 -4.90 -2.81
N MET A 10 34.26 -4.85 -1.57
CA MET A 10 34.93 -4.07 -0.49
C MET A 10 36.39 -4.53 -0.26
N LYS A 11 36.73 -5.79 -0.57
CA LYS A 11 38.11 -6.26 -0.47
C LYS A 11 38.99 -5.62 -1.53
N ASP A 12 38.48 -5.43 -2.72
CA ASP A 12 39.20 -4.77 -3.80
C ASP A 12 39.44 -3.30 -3.49
N VAL A 13 38.42 -2.61 -2.93
CA VAL A 13 38.57 -1.23 -2.44
C VAL A 13 39.64 -1.14 -1.33
N ALA A 14 39.67 -2.09 -0.41
CA ALA A 14 40.66 -2.12 0.65
C ALA A 14 42.10 -2.31 0.10
N LYS A 15 42.25 -3.17 -0.90
CA LYS A 15 43.51 -3.42 -1.59
C LYS A 15 43.97 -2.18 -2.35
N GLU A 16 43.08 -1.56 -3.13
CA GLU A 16 43.37 -0.35 -3.92
C GLU A 16 43.74 0.84 -3.02
N ALA A 17 43.02 1.03 -1.92
CA ALA A 17 43.26 2.10 -0.95
C ALA A 17 44.47 1.86 -0.04
N GLY A 18 45.03 0.65 -0.01
CA GLY A 18 46.10 0.27 0.90
C GLY A 18 45.71 0.34 2.38
N VAL A 19 44.46 -0.03 2.71
CA VAL A 19 43.94 0.01 4.08
C VAL A 19 43.24 -1.31 4.45
N SER A 20 42.91 -1.47 5.73
CA SER A 20 42.18 -2.65 6.18
C SER A 20 40.72 -2.63 5.70
N LEU A 21 40.11 -3.80 5.52
CA LEU A 21 38.67 -3.93 5.23
C LEU A 21 37.82 -3.24 6.29
N GLY A 22 38.25 -3.25 7.56
CA GLY A 22 37.59 -2.53 8.64
C GLY A 22 37.61 -1.01 8.46
N THR A 23 38.69 -0.44 7.93
CA THR A 23 38.79 0.98 7.60
C THR A 23 37.83 1.35 6.47
N VAL A 24 37.79 0.57 5.40
CA VAL A 24 36.81 0.75 4.31
C VAL A 24 35.38 0.71 4.84
N SER A 25 35.06 -0.29 5.66
CA SER A 25 33.74 -0.41 6.29
C SER A 25 33.37 0.81 7.14
N LYS A 26 34.32 1.36 7.91
CA LYS A 26 34.08 2.57 8.71
C LYS A 26 33.78 3.78 7.82
N VAL A 27 34.58 4.00 6.76
CA VAL A 27 34.37 5.11 5.81
C VAL A 27 33.00 5.01 5.14
N ILE A 28 32.65 3.82 4.61
CA ILE A 28 31.36 3.57 3.95
C ILE A 28 30.17 3.79 4.89
N ASN A 29 30.34 3.53 6.19
CA ASN A 29 29.29 3.73 7.20
C ASN A 29 29.31 5.10 7.87
N GLY A 30 30.16 6.03 7.41
CA GLY A 30 30.23 7.39 7.99
C GLY A 30 30.85 7.42 9.39
N ILE A 31 31.50 6.34 9.83
CA ILE A 31 32.19 6.29 11.12
C ILE A 31 33.50 7.09 11.00
N PRO A 32 33.83 7.95 11.95
CA PRO A 32 35.03 8.74 11.90
C PRO A 32 36.31 7.91 11.75
N VAL A 33 37.13 8.28 10.79
CA VAL A 33 38.49 7.76 10.57
C VAL A 33 39.39 8.97 10.25
N GLY A 34 40.73 8.79 10.36
CA GLY A 34 41.66 9.85 9.96
C GLY A 34 41.43 10.30 8.51
N ASP A 35 41.54 11.59 8.23
CA ASP A 35 41.22 12.21 6.94
C ASP A 35 42.01 11.61 5.77
N GLU A 36 43.27 11.25 6.04
CA GLU A 36 44.12 10.60 5.04
C GLU A 36 43.52 9.24 4.57
N TYR A 37 43.09 8.41 5.52
CA TYR A 37 42.47 7.11 5.21
C TYR A 37 41.13 7.29 4.49
N ARG A 38 40.34 8.29 4.91
CA ARG A 38 39.06 8.61 4.22
C ARG A 38 39.30 8.94 2.77
N LYS A 39 40.22 9.89 2.48
CA LYS A 39 40.54 10.30 1.09
C LYS A 39 41.02 9.12 0.23
N LYS A 40 41.90 8.24 0.78
CA LYS A 40 42.37 7.04 0.07
C LYS A 40 41.22 6.09 -0.30
N VAL A 41 40.30 5.84 0.63
CA VAL A 41 39.14 4.99 0.40
C VAL A 41 38.18 5.61 -0.61
N GLU A 42 37.85 6.88 -0.49
CA GLU A 42 36.96 7.58 -1.43
C GLU A 42 37.55 7.60 -2.84
N GLN A 43 38.87 7.78 -2.98
CA GLN A 43 39.54 7.70 -4.27
C GLN A 43 39.49 6.28 -4.85
N ALA A 44 39.75 5.26 -4.07
CA ALA A 44 39.67 3.86 -4.50
C ALA A 44 38.24 3.45 -4.93
N ILE A 45 37.22 3.92 -4.23
CA ILE A 45 35.80 3.74 -4.60
C ILE A 45 35.54 4.32 -5.99
N LYS A 46 36.03 5.53 -6.28
CA LYS A 46 35.88 6.18 -7.59
C LYS A 46 36.66 5.43 -8.68
N THR A 47 37.92 5.07 -8.40
CA THR A 47 38.78 4.39 -9.38
C THR A 47 38.21 3.04 -9.80
N LEU A 48 37.64 2.30 -8.86
CA LEU A 48 37.07 0.97 -9.11
C LEU A 48 35.60 1.01 -9.53
N ASP A 49 34.99 2.19 -9.61
CA ASP A 49 33.52 2.33 -9.79
C ASP A 49 32.74 1.42 -8.83
N TYR A 50 33.21 1.39 -7.56
CA TYR A 50 32.61 0.52 -6.55
C TYR A 50 31.27 1.07 -6.07
N HIS A 51 30.21 0.34 -6.34
CA HIS A 51 28.89 0.64 -5.81
C HIS A 51 28.63 -0.09 -4.49
N ILE A 52 28.29 0.71 -3.45
CA ILE A 52 27.96 0.13 -2.14
C ILE A 52 26.74 -0.76 -2.28
N ASN A 53 26.93 -2.05 -2.07
CA ASN A 53 25.82 -2.98 -2.03
C ASN A 53 24.97 -2.75 -0.77
N ALA A 54 23.84 -2.07 -0.95
CA ALA A 54 22.90 -1.76 0.13
C ALA A 54 22.35 -3.02 0.83
N TYR A 55 22.25 -4.13 0.09
CA TYR A 55 21.86 -5.43 0.67
C TYR A 55 22.94 -5.98 1.61
N ALA A 56 24.23 -5.87 1.24
CA ALA A 56 25.33 -6.28 2.10
C ALA A 56 25.45 -5.42 3.37
N LYS A 57 25.11 -4.13 3.28
CA LYS A 57 25.02 -3.22 4.42
C LYS A 57 23.82 -3.59 5.32
N GLY A 58 22.69 -3.95 4.72
CA GLY A 58 21.47 -4.39 5.42
C GLY A 58 21.67 -5.68 6.20
N LEU A 59 22.39 -6.66 5.65
CA LEU A 59 22.67 -7.94 6.30
C LEU A 59 23.40 -7.79 7.66
N LYS A 60 24.27 -6.79 7.79
CA LYS A 60 24.99 -6.53 9.06
C LYS A 60 24.08 -5.92 10.13
N ASN A 61 23.03 -5.18 9.74
CA ASN A 61 22.10 -4.50 10.64
C ASN A 61 20.73 -5.20 10.71
N ASN A 62 20.56 -6.33 10.06
CA ASN A 62 19.29 -7.05 9.88
C ASN A 62 18.14 -6.13 9.38
N ARG A 63 18.48 -5.14 8.52
CA ARG A 63 17.55 -4.18 7.91
C ARG A 63 17.92 -3.93 6.46
N THR A 64 16.95 -3.97 5.57
CA THR A 64 17.14 -3.68 4.14
C THR A 64 16.79 -2.25 3.75
N TYR A 65 16.16 -1.51 4.67
CA TYR A 65 15.58 -0.19 4.41
C TYR A 65 14.65 -0.21 3.20
N THR A 66 13.90 -1.29 3.07
CA THR A 66 12.94 -1.51 2.00
C THR A 66 11.61 -1.93 2.61
N VAL A 67 10.54 -1.27 2.19
CA VAL A 67 9.16 -1.63 2.53
C VAL A 67 8.43 -2.00 1.24
N ALA A 68 7.78 -3.15 1.23
CA ALA A 68 6.91 -3.54 0.13
C ALA A 68 5.53 -2.89 0.31
N VAL A 69 4.98 -2.39 -0.79
CA VAL A 69 3.62 -1.87 -0.87
C VAL A 69 2.88 -2.69 -1.90
N ILE A 70 1.88 -3.44 -1.44
CA ILE A 70 1.09 -4.36 -2.26
C ILE A 70 -0.29 -3.74 -2.47
N LEU A 71 -0.63 -3.51 -3.73
CA LEU A 71 -1.87 -2.86 -4.14
C LEU A 71 -2.59 -3.70 -5.20
N PRO A 72 -3.93 -3.67 -5.22
CA PRO A 72 -4.71 -4.50 -6.13
C PRO A 72 -4.64 -4.03 -7.58
N ASN A 73 -4.46 -2.73 -7.82
CA ASN A 73 -4.40 -2.17 -9.17
C ASN A 73 -3.86 -0.73 -9.13
N LEU A 74 -2.96 -0.39 -10.04
CA LEU A 74 -2.38 0.96 -10.13
C LEU A 74 -3.12 1.90 -11.10
N LEU A 75 -4.06 1.38 -11.90
CA LEU A 75 -4.88 2.21 -12.79
C LEU A 75 -5.96 3.00 -12.03
N ASN A 76 -6.36 2.53 -10.86
CA ASN A 76 -7.27 3.27 -9.99
C ASN A 76 -6.53 4.46 -9.36
N PRO A 77 -7.00 5.72 -9.57
CA PRO A 77 -6.35 6.92 -9.05
C PRO A 77 -6.17 6.93 -7.53
N PHE A 78 -7.07 6.30 -6.78
CA PHE A 78 -6.96 6.19 -5.33
C PHE A 78 -5.71 5.40 -4.93
N PHE A 79 -5.48 4.24 -5.54
CA PHE A 79 -4.32 3.41 -5.21
C PHE A 79 -3.01 4.06 -5.65
N SER A 80 -3.00 4.71 -6.80
CA SER A 80 -1.84 5.47 -7.28
C SER A 80 -1.48 6.62 -6.34
N MET A 81 -2.48 7.36 -5.84
CA MET A 81 -2.25 8.41 -4.84
C MET A 81 -1.74 7.86 -3.52
N VAL A 82 -2.33 6.76 -3.02
CA VAL A 82 -1.87 6.09 -1.80
C VAL A 82 -0.41 5.67 -1.95
N ALA A 83 -0.04 5.02 -3.07
CA ALA A 83 1.35 4.65 -3.36
C ALA A 83 2.28 5.85 -3.36
N HIS A 84 1.87 6.96 -3.99
CA HIS A 84 2.66 8.19 -4.04
C HIS A 84 2.97 8.74 -2.63
N TYR A 85 1.96 8.87 -1.78
CA TYR A 85 2.14 9.43 -0.44
C TYR A 85 2.91 8.48 0.49
N ILE A 86 2.71 7.17 0.36
CA ILE A 86 3.51 6.16 1.08
C ILE A 86 4.98 6.28 0.66
N ASN A 87 5.27 6.30 -0.65
CA ASN A 87 6.64 6.44 -1.13
C ASN A 87 7.31 7.71 -0.59
N ARG A 88 6.62 8.85 -0.65
CA ARG A 88 7.12 10.12 -0.11
C ARG A 88 7.45 10.01 1.38
N ALA A 89 6.58 9.38 2.17
CA ALA A 89 6.78 9.16 3.60
C ALA A 89 7.96 8.23 3.89
N LEU A 90 8.15 7.19 3.08
CA LEU A 90 9.26 6.24 3.18
C LEU A 90 10.59 6.89 2.83
N VAL A 91 10.66 7.61 1.71
CA VAL A 91 11.87 8.32 1.26
C VAL A 91 12.34 9.32 2.30
N ASN A 92 11.44 10.09 2.91
CA ASN A 92 11.77 11.05 3.97
C ASN A 92 12.36 10.38 5.24
N ARG A 93 12.20 9.05 5.36
CA ARG A 93 12.75 8.23 6.45
C ARG A 93 13.93 7.36 6.03
N GLY A 94 14.45 7.54 4.82
CA GLY A 94 15.57 6.78 4.28
C GLY A 94 15.20 5.36 3.83
N TYR A 95 13.90 5.07 3.64
CA TYR A 95 13.42 3.80 3.10
C TYR A 95 13.17 3.87 1.60
N ARG A 96 13.27 2.73 0.95
CA ARG A 96 12.86 2.51 -0.44
C ARG A 96 11.53 1.78 -0.47
N MET A 97 10.71 2.07 -1.45
CA MET A 97 9.47 1.36 -1.72
C MET A 97 9.69 0.30 -2.79
N LEU A 98 9.24 -0.92 -2.52
CA LEU A 98 9.04 -1.96 -3.52
C LEU A 98 7.54 -2.04 -3.79
N LEU A 99 7.10 -1.56 -4.95
CA LEU A 99 5.69 -1.51 -5.32
C LEU A 99 5.30 -2.79 -6.07
N CYS A 100 4.25 -3.46 -5.61
CA CYS A 100 3.67 -4.67 -6.18
C CYS A 100 2.23 -4.38 -6.62
N ASP A 101 1.96 -4.54 -7.90
CA ASP A 101 0.63 -4.48 -8.52
C ASP A 101 0.13 -5.91 -8.75
N THR A 102 -0.96 -6.29 -8.10
CA THR A 102 -1.46 -7.67 -8.15
C THR A 102 -2.52 -7.89 -9.20
N GLU A 103 -3.06 -6.82 -9.80
CA GLU A 103 -4.12 -6.87 -10.83
C GLU A 103 -5.35 -7.67 -10.36
N TYR A 104 -5.68 -7.59 -9.05
CA TYR A 104 -6.73 -8.36 -8.38
C TYR A 104 -6.54 -9.90 -8.45
N ASP A 105 -5.36 -10.39 -8.82
CA ASP A 105 -5.02 -11.81 -8.82
C ASP A 105 -4.51 -12.25 -7.45
N TYR A 106 -5.29 -13.05 -6.75
CA TYR A 106 -4.98 -13.53 -5.40
C TYR A 106 -3.80 -14.49 -5.36
N THR A 107 -3.56 -15.24 -6.43
CA THR A 107 -2.40 -16.12 -6.56
C THR A 107 -1.13 -15.31 -6.71
N LYS A 108 -1.15 -14.35 -7.63
CA LYS A 108 -0.06 -13.39 -7.87
C LYS A 108 0.26 -12.60 -6.60
N GLU A 109 -0.77 -12.19 -5.86
CA GLU A 109 -0.61 -11.47 -4.59
C GLU A 109 0.14 -12.32 -3.55
N GLN A 110 -0.24 -13.60 -3.38
CA GLN A 110 0.43 -14.49 -2.44
C GLN A 110 1.88 -14.79 -2.86
N GLU A 111 2.15 -14.95 -4.15
CA GLU A 111 3.50 -15.10 -4.69
C GLU A 111 4.36 -13.85 -4.42
N MET A 112 3.80 -12.66 -4.61
CA MET A 112 4.49 -11.40 -4.30
C MET A 112 4.81 -11.27 -2.81
N VAL A 113 3.89 -11.64 -1.91
CA VAL A 113 4.15 -11.67 -0.46
C VAL A 113 5.32 -12.60 -0.14
N GLN A 114 5.35 -13.79 -0.73
CA GLN A 114 6.46 -14.74 -0.53
C GLN A 114 7.77 -14.17 -1.06
N MET A 115 7.77 -13.61 -2.27
CA MET A 115 8.95 -13.01 -2.89
C MET A 115 9.53 -11.87 -2.03
N VAL A 116 8.70 -10.96 -1.54
CA VAL A 116 9.18 -9.83 -0.72
C VAL A 116 9.68 -10.28 0.65
N ALA A 117 9.06 -11.32 1.24
CA ALA A 117 9.53 -11.92 2.48
C ALA A 117 10.91 -12.57 2.30
N GLN A 118 11.12 -13.35 1.22
CA GLN A 118 12.41 -13.93 0.86
C GLN A 118 13.50 -12.86 0.64
N ASN A 119 13.13 -11.71 0.09
CA ASN A 119 14.01 -10.54 -0.09
C ASN A 119 14.25 -9.76 1.21
N LYS A 120 13.73 -10.25 2.36
CA LYS A 120 13.93 -9.67 3.70
C LYS A 120 13.57 -8.18 3.75
N VAL A 121 12.42 -7.80 3.18
CA VAL A 121 11.91 -6.44 3.36
C VAL A 121 11.66 -6.17 4.85
N ASP A 122 11.81 -4.93 5.28
CA ASP A 122 11.65 -4.54 6.69
C ASP A 122 10.18 -4.51 7.11
N GLY A 123 9.26 -4.50 6.14
CA GLY A 123 7.82 -4.55 6.36
C GLY A 123 7.01 -4.56 5.06
N ILE A 124 5.72 -4.88 5.21
CA ILE A 124 4.74 -4.90 4.14
C ILE A 124 3.61 -3.93 4.50
N ILE A 125 3.22 -3.08 3.56
CA ILE A 125 1.96 -2.32 3.60
C ILE A 125 1.07 -2.89 2.52
N ALA A 126 -0.10 -3.43 2.88
CA ALA A 126 -1.00 -4.09 1.93
C ALA A 126 -2.40 -3.47 1.94
N LEU A 127 -2.93 -3.22 0.76
CA LEU A 127 -4.35 -3.06 0.53
C LEU A 127 -4.77 -4.25 -0.32
N THR A 128 -5.60 -5.13 0.22
CA THR A 128 -5.95 -6.39 -0.42
C THR A 128 -7.44 -6.66 -0.38
N TYR A 129 -7.92 -7.40 -1.37
CA TYR A 129 -9.26 -7.98 -1.40
C TYR A 129 -9.23 -9.50 -1.18
N ASN A 130 -8.04 -10.08 -1.02
CA ASN A 130 -7.85 -11.52 -0.81
C ASN A 130 -8.14 -11.88 0.65
N PRO A 131 -9.19 -12.69 0.91
CA PRO A 131 -9.55 -13.12 2.27
C PRO A 131 -8.51 -14.05 2.89
N ASP A 132 -7.79 -14.76 2.05
CA ASP A 132 -6.88 -15.83 2.44
C ASP A 132 -5.41 -15.41 2.41
N LEU A 133 -5.13 -14.11 2.23
CA LEU A 133 -3.78 -13.61 2.17
C LEU A 133 -3.01 -13.92 3.45
N LYS A 134 -1.92 -14.65 3.30
CA LYS A 134 -1.05 -15.06 4.40
C LYS A 134 0.27 -14.28 4.34
N ILE A 135 0.49 -13.44 5.33
CA ILE A 135 1.77 -12.77 5.52
C ILE A 135 2.57 -13.58 6.56
N PRO A 136 3.85 -13.90 6.29
CA PRO A 136 4.69 -14.61 7.25
C PRO A 136 4.75 -13.85 8.59
N PRO A 137 4.67 -14.56 9.75
CA PRO A 137 4.53 -13.93 11.07
C PRO A 137 5.78 -13.14 11.51
N ASP A 138 6.91 -13.40 10.90
CA ASP A 138 8.18 -12.69 11.13
C ASP A 138 8.29 -11.40 10.30
N VAL A 139 7.35 -11.15 9.37
CA VAL A 139 7.29 -9.93 8.57
C VAL A 139 6.30 -8.94 9.19
N ARG A 140 6.79 -7.77 9.56
CA ARG A 140 5.92 -6.68 10.05
C ARG A 140 4.98 -6.23 8.96
N SER A 141 3.70 -6.14 9.27
CA SER A 141 2.71 -5.73 8.29
C SER A 141 1.72 -4.71 8.81
N VAL A 142 1.23 -3.88 7.89
CA VAL A 142 0.14 -2.93 8.09
C VAL A 142 -0.82 -3.09 6.93
N SER A 143 -2.12 -3.14 7.21
CA SER A 143 -3.16 -3.12 6.18
C SER A 143 -3.78 -1.74 6.04
N ILE A 144 -4.35 -1.48 4.88
CA ILE A 144 -5.12 -0.26 4.59
C ILE A 144 -6.57 -0.66 4.34
N ASP A 145 -7.49 -0.05 5.08
CA ASP A 145 -8.95 -0.20 4.97
C ASP A 145 -9.49 -1.64 5.08
N ARG A 146 -8.64 -2.66 5.13
CA ARG A 146 -9.01 -4.08 5.14
C ARG A 146 -8.40 -4.78 6.34
N TYR A 147 -9.15 -5.69 6.94
CA TYR A 147 -8.62 -6.52 8.01
C TYR A 147 -7.91 -7.72 7.40
N LEU A 148 -6.64 -7.88 7.76
CA LEU A 148 -5.89 -9.10 7.48
C LEU A 148 -5.96 -10.03 8.71
N SER A 149 -5.79 -11.31 8.47
CA SER A 149 -5.73 -12.31 9.54
C SER A 149 -4.55 -12.03 10.51
N GLY A 150 -4.77 -12.29 11.80
CA GLY A 150 -3.72 -12.13 12.82
C GLY A 150 -3.70 -10.74 13.49
N SER A 151 -2.53 -10.34 13.97
CA SER A 151 -2.32 -9.08 14.72
C SER A 151 -1.92 -7.90 13.84
N THR A 152 -2.28 -7.92 12.56
CA THR A 152 -1.92 -6.85 11.62
C THR A 152 -2.67 -5.56 11.98
N THR A 153 -1.93 -4.46 12.15
CA THR A 153 -2.51 -3.13 12.35
C THR A 153 -3.21 -2.67 11.08
N CYS A 154 -4.49 -2.32 11.19
CA CYS A 154 -5.23 -1.70 10.09
C CYS A 154 -5.22 -0.18 10.23
N VAL A 155 -4.86 0.51 9.16
CA VAL A 155 -4.96 1.98 9.03
C VAL A 155 -6.12 2.29 8.10
N ALA A 156 -7.08 3.06 8.56
CA ALA A 156 -8.27 3.39 7.80
C ALA A 156 -8.67 4.85 7.99
N SER A 157 -9.45 5.37 7.05
CA SER A 157 -10.16 6.65 7.22
C SER A 157 -11.31 6.47 8.21
N ASP A 158 -11.83 7.57 8.75
CA ASP A 158 -13.10 7.57 9.50
C ASP A 158 -14.27 7.37 8.53
N ASN A 159 -14.41 6.12 8.09
CA ASN A 159 -15.40 5.72 7.09
C ASN A 159 -16.84 5.89 7.60
N TYR A 160 -17.08 5.68 8.90
CA TYR A 160 -18.41 5.86 9.48
C TYR A 160 -18.84 7.32 9.41
N ASN A 161 -17.98 8.24 9.87
CA ASN A 161 -18.29 9.66 9.79
C ASN A 161 -18.34 10.14 8.32
N GLY A 162 -17.52 9.59 7.43
CA GLY A 162 -17.58 9.85 5.99
C GLY A 162 -18.96 9.53 5.40
N GLY A 163 -19.55 8.40 5.82
CA GLY A 163 -20.94 8.05 5.44
C GLY A 163 -21.98 9.05 5.96
N ARG A 164 -21.87 9.43 7.23
CA ARG A 164 -22.75 10.43 7.83
C ARG A 164 -22.70 11.77 7.09
N LEU A 165 -21.49 12.27 6.83
CA LEU A 165 -21.28 13.52 6.08
C LEU A 165 -21.85 13.46 4.67
N ALA A 166 -21.82 12.31 4.00
CA ALA A 166 -22.41 12.12 2.69
C ALA A 166 -23.95 12.29 2.75
N ALA A 167 -24.63 11.67 3.73
CA ALA A 167 -26.07 11.85 3.93
C ALA A 167 -26.41 13.31 4.23
N GLN A 168 -25.70 13.94 5.17
CA GLN A 168 -25.89 15.35 5.51
C GLN A 168 -25.76 16.25 4.27
N LYS A 169 -24.75 15.98 3.43
CA LYS A 169 -24.50 16.76 2.23
C LYS A 169 -25.63 16.65 1.20
N LEU A 170 -26.19 15.46 1.02
CA LEU A 170 -27.36 15.27 0.15
C LEU A 170 -28.57 16.04 0.68
N VAL A 171 -28.83 16.00 1.98
CA VAL A 171 -29.93 16.74 2.61
C VAL A 171 -29.74 18.27 2.51
N GLU A 172 -28.51 18.76 2.74
CA GLU A 172 -28.19 20.18 2.52
C GLU A 172 -28.49 20.65 1.07
N ASN A 173 -28.34 19.73 0.10
CA ASN A 173 -28.68 19.99 -1.29
C ASN A 173 -30.16 19.80 -1.61
N GLY A 174 -31.01 19.54 -0.60
CA GLY A 174 -32.46 19.48 -0.73
C GLY A 174 -33.02 18.07 -0.98
N CYS A 175 -32.17 17.02 -0.98
CA CYS A 175 -32.63 15.65 -1.16
C CYS A 175 -33.43 15.18 0.07
N LYS A 176 -34.50 14.39 -0.18
CA LYS A 176 -35.42 13.89 0.85
C LYS A 176 -35.57 12.37 0.83
N ASN A 177 -35.25 11.74 -0.28
CA ASN A 177 -35.29 10.28 -0.46
C ASN A 177 -33.92 9.82 -0.91
N LEU A 178 -33.21 9.15 -0.04
CA LEU A 178 -31.81 8.83 -0.30
C LEU A 178 -31.63 7.38 -0.74
N ALA A 179 -30.61 7.13 -1.55
CA ALA A 179 -30.19 5.79 -1.92
C ALA A 179 -28.69 5.59 -1.67
N PHE A 180 -28.32 4.37 -1.27
CA PHE A 180 -26.95 3.92 -1.10
C PHE A 180 -26.67 2.81 -2.10
N LEU A 181 -25.70 3.01 -2.99
CA LEU A 181 -25.29 2.03 -3.98
C LEU A 181 -23.81 1.63 -3.76
N ARG A 182 -23.53 0.35 -3.81
CA ARG A 182 -22.16 -0.16 -3.61
C ARG A 182 -21.92 -1.44 -4.38
N ILE A 183 -20.69 -1.57 -4.91
CA ILE A 183 -20.08 -2.88 -5.18
C ILE A 183 -19.32 -3.30 -3.93
N GLY A 184 -19.63 -4.44 -3.37
CA GLY A 184 -19.11 -4.92 -2.10
C GLY A 184 -18.43 -6.27 -2.20
N SER A 185 -17.32 -6.41 -1.51
CA SER A 185 -16.70 -7.71 -1.24
C SER A 185 -17.43 -8.40 -0.07
N PRO A 186 -17.48 -9.75 -0.02
CA PRO A 186 -17.97 -10.48 1.14
C PRO A 186 -17.13 -10.24 2.40
N LEU A 187 -15.94 -9.66 2.24
CA LEU A 187 -15.03 -9.38 3.35
C LEU A 187 -15.51 -8.21 4.19
N THR A 188 -15.47 -8.41 5.49
CA THR A 188 -15.61 -7.32 6.46
C THR A 188 -14.42 -6.36 6.33
N SER A 189 -14.70 -5.09 6.18
CA SER A 189 -13.68 -4.05 6.02
C SER A 189 -14.10 -2.74 6.65
N GLU A 190 -13.15 -1.86 6.90
CA GLU A 190 -13.41 -0.51 7.38
C GLU A 190 -14.30 0.28 6.41
N THR A 191 -14.20 0.01 5.10
CA THR A 191 -15.03 0.70 4.10
C THR A 191 -16.52 0.36 4.21
N ASN A 192 -16.91 -0.76 4.85
CA ASN A 192 -18.32 -1.10 5.09
C ASN A 192 -18.97 -0.07 6.01
N LYS A 193 -18.22 0.54 6.91
CA LYS A 193 -18.69 1.57 7.83
C LYS A 193 -19.22 2.82 7.13
N ARG A 194 -18.90 3.05 5.84
CA ARG A 194 -19.49 4.13 5.05
C ARG A 194 -20.99 3.95 4.91
N ARG A 195 -21.43 2.73 4.63
CA ARG A 195 -22.85 2.40 4.60
C ARG A 195 -23.50 2.61 5.96
N ASP A 196 -22.85 2.06 6.99
CA ASP A 196 -23.42 2.07 8.33
C ASP A 196 -23.62 3.50 8.85
N GLY A 197 -22.63 4.39 8.59
CA GLY A 197 -22.76 5.81 8.91
C GLY A 197 -23.83 6.52 8.07
N PHE A 198 -23.91 6.22 6.77
CA PHE A 198 -24.93 6.82 5.89
C PHE A 198 -26.34 6.44 6.33
N VAL A 199 -26.59 5.16 6.57
CA VAL A 199 -27.89 4.64 7.02
C VAL A 199 -28.26 5.20 8.39
N ALA A 200 -27.33 5.18 9.34
CA ALA A 200 -27.59 5.74 10.68
C ALA A 200 -27.96 7.23 10.64
N GLU A 201 -27.35 8.00 9.76
CA GLU A 201 -27.69 9.43 9.60
C GLU A 201 -29.06 9.61 8.96
N CYS A 202 -29.41 8.79 7.95
CA CYS A 202 -30.75 8.80 7.37
C CYS A 202 -31.82 8.46 8.43
N GLU A 203 -31.57 7.45 9.27
CA GLU A 203 -32.47 7.09 10.39
C GLU A 203 -32.62 8.23 11.40
N ALA A 204 -31.52 8.86 11.78
CA ALA A 204 -31.53 10.00 12.72
C ALA A 204 -32.32 11.20 12.18
N MET A 205 -32.29 11.41 10.85
CA MET A 205 -33.05 12.44 10.17
C MET A 205 -34.48 12.01 9.77
N GLN A 206 -34.86 10.76 10.06
CA GLN A 206 -36.15 10.16 9.67
C GLN A 206 -36.39 10.19 8.15
N LEU A 207 -35.33 9.97 7.36
CA LEU A 207 -35.41 9.99 5.89
C LEU A 207 -35.42 8.57 5.33
N PRO A 208 -36.18 8.31 4.27
CA PRO A 208 -36.11 7.07 3.52
C PRO A 208 -34.70 6.82 2.96
N CYS A 209 -34.20 5.60 3.12
CA CYS A 209 -32.92 5.18 2.58
C CYS A 209 -33.04 3.82 1.87
N THR A 210 -33.01 3.84 0.55
CA THR A 210 -33.00 2.62 -0.26
C THR A 210 -31.57 2.16 -0.48
N GLN A 211 -31.32 0.84 -0.38
CA GLN A 211 -29.96 0.29 -0.50
C GLN A 211 -29.89 -0.76 -1.60
N LYS A 212 -28.86 -0.71 -2.45
CA LYS A 212 -28.47 -1.79 -3.36
C LYS A 212 -26.98 -2.05 -3.21
N ILE A 213 -26.65 -3.27 -2.84
CA ILE A 213 -25.27 -3.72 -2.70
C ILE A 213 -25.12 -4.91 -3.65
N LEU A 214 -24.21 -4.79 -4.59
CA LEU A 214 -23.82 -5.87 -5.49
C LEU A 214 -22.54 -6.52 -4.97
N MET A 215 -22.38 -7.80 -5.24
CA MET A 215 -21.13 -8.51 -5.00
C MET A 215 -20.14 -8.21 -6.14
N ASP A 216 -18.85 -8.38 -5.88
CA ASP A 216 -17.76 -8.02 -6.81
C ASP A 216 -17.88 -8.72 -8.19
N ASP A 217 -18.51 -9.88 -8.25
CA ASP A 217 -18.74 -10.68 -9.46
C ASP A 217 -20.08 -10.40 -10.14
N ALA A 218 -20.94 -9.58 -9.55
CA ALA A 218 -22.25 -9.27 -10.13
C ALA A 218 -22.10 -8.31 -11.33
N PRO A 219 -22.88 -8.51 -12.40
CA PRO A 219 -22.84 -7.64 -13.55
C PRO A 219 -23.39 -6.24 -13.21
N LEU A 220 -22.79 -5.20 -13.76
CA LEU A 220 -23.23 -3.81 -13.54
C LEU A 220 -24.67 -3.54 -14.00
N SER A 221 -25.21 -4.35 -14.92
CA SER A 221 -26.61 -4.32 -15.34
C SER A 221 -27.60 -4.52 -14.18
N GLU A 222 -27.19 -5.11 -13.08
CA GLU A 222 -27.98 -5.18 -11.86
C GLU A 222 -28.30 -3.82 -11.25
N PHE A 223 -27.42 -2.83 -11.43
CA PHE A 223 -27.73 -1.44 -11.02
C PHE A 223 -28.72 -0.80 -12.00
N GLU A 224 -28.63 -1.07 -13.30
CA GLU A 224 -29.57 -0.59 -14.29
C GLU A 224 -30.96 -1.12 -13.96
N HIS A 225 -31.08 -2.43 -13.70
CA HIS A 225 -32.36 -3.04 -13.31
C HIS A 225 -32.90 -2.46 -11.99
N PHE A 226 -32.05 -2.26 -10.99
CA PHE A 226 -32.43 -1.59 -9.75
C PHE A 226 -32.96 -0.16 -9.98
N LEU A 227 -32.36 0.61 -10.88
CA LEU A 227 -32.83 1.93 -11.22
C LEU A 227 -34.19 1.88 -11.94
N GLU A 228 -34.38 0.92 -12.88
CA GLU A 228 -35.64 0.68 -13.58
C GLU A 228 -36.77 0.32 -12.61
N GLU A 229 -36.53 -0.60 -11.66
CA GLU A 229 -37.50 -0.98 -10.64
C GLU A 229 -37.94 0.19 -9.75
N ASN A 230 -37.06 1.17 -9.55
CA ASN A 230 -37.32 2.35 -8.75
C ASN A 230 -37.78 3.56 -9.58
N LEU A 231 -38.04 3.37 -10.89
CA LEU A 231 -38.53 4.43 -11.78
C LEU A 231 -40.08 4.40 -11.80
N LYS A 232 -40.74 5.50 -11.39
CA LYS A 232 -42.20 5.68 -11.43
C LYS A 232 -42.48 6.99 -12.12
N ASP A 233 -43.34 6.94 -13.13
CA ASP A 233 -43.78 8.12 -13.91
C ASP A 233 -42.58 8.99 -14.42
N GLY A 234 -41.50 8.30 -14.84
CA GLY A 234 -40.27 8.93 -15.35
C GLY A 234 -39.40 9.60 -14.28
N ARG A 235 -39.66 9.34 -13.00
CA ARG A 235 -38.86 9.85 -11.88
C ARG A 235 -38.39 8.69 -10.97
N LEU A 236 -37.15 8.76 -10.52
CA LEU A 236 -36.65 7.85 -9.51
C LEU A 236 -37.34 8.06 -8.17
N ALA A 237 -37.52 6.97 -7.41
CA ALA A 237 -38.09 7.00 -6.07
C ALA A 237 -37.17 7.71 -5.04
N PHE A 238 -35.93 8.00 -5.42
CA PHE A 238 -34.93 8.72 -4.62
C PHE A 238 -34.34 9.88 -5.42
N ASP A 239 -33.98 10.96 -4.74
CA ASP A 239 -33.48 12.20 -5.28
C ASP A 239 -32.03 12.51 -4.88
N GLY A 240 -31.43 11.67 -4.03
CA GLY A 240 -30.03 11.70 -3.66
C GLY A 240 -29.40 10.31 -3.61
N ILE A 241 -28.23 10.13 -4.22
CA ILE A 241 -27.53 8.82 -4.28
C ILE A 241 -26.12 8.98 -3.74
N PHE A 242 -25.75 8.10 -2.80
CA PHE A 242 -24.36 7.90 -2.38
C PHE A 242 -23.80 6.60 -2.97
N CYS A 243 -22.91 6.74 -3.96
CA CYS A 243 -22.24 5.60 -4.59
C CYS A 243 -20.87 5.36 -3.95
N VAL A 244 -20.58 4.10 -3.62
CA VAL A 244 -19.32 3.68 -3.01
C VAL A 244 -18.76 2.47 -3.75
N THR A 245 -17.47 2.49 -4.05
CA THR A 245 -16.71 1.36 -4.63
C THR A 245 -15.93 0.63 -3.53
#